data_9aab3bf97e4bdb55cd5545b4f358a3a8
#
_entry.id   9aab3bf97e4bdb55cd5545b4f358a3a8
#
_cell.length_a   1.000
_cell.length_b   1.000
_cell.length_c   1.000
_cell.angle_alpha   90.00
_cell.angle_beta   90.00
_cell.angle_gamma   90.00
#
_symmetry.space_group_name_H-M   'P 1'
#
loop_
_entity.id
_entity.type
_entity.pdbx_description
1 polymer ?
#
loop_
_entity_poly.entity_id
_entity_poly.type
_entity_poly.pdbx_seq_one_letter_code
_entity_poly.pdbx_strand_id
1 'polypeptide(L)'
;MEIISEDMLRHAIDVIGRTEGIQMDVDSLIDDLFILSNIYSTEQTFILAVNQIHHSLKQIEKTRTICTELFGNLSNWRSFHFQSRRVNKQSADLRIVYQDTGDFIQVRGFGNRHLPHDFYKRIYKR
;
A
#
# COMPACT_ATOMS: atom_id res chain seq x y z
N MET A 1 -15.43 17.16 -11.50
CA MET A 1 -14.66 16.36 -10.54
C MET A 1 -14.62 14.92 -11.00
N GLU A 2 -13.44 14.40 -11.18
CA GLU A 2 -13.24 13.01 -11.61
C GLU A 2 -13.39 12.08 -10.42
N ILE A 3 -14.19 11.03 -10.56
CA ILE A 3 -14.36 10.01 -9.53
C ILE A 3 -13.81 8.70 -10.06
N ILE A 4 -13.03 8.01 -9.26
CA ILE A 4 -12.49 6.70 -9.63
C ILE A 4 -13.66 5.72 -9.75
N SER A 5 -13.80 5.08 -10.91
CA SER A 5 -14.90 4.18 -11.18
C SER A 5 -14.80 2.89 -10.38
N GLU A 6 -15.95 2.24 -10.21
CA GLU A 6 -16.01 0.93 -9.57
C GLU A 6 -15.16 -0.11 -10.32
N ASP A 7 -15.14 -0.04 -11.66
CA ASP A 7 -14.33 -0.95 -12.46
C ASP A 7 -12.84 -0.75 -12.23
N MET A 8 -12.39 0.50 -12.08
CA MET A 8 -11.00 0.78 -11.75
C MET A 8 -10.63 0.27 -10.36
N LEU A 9 -11.54 0.42 -9.39
CA LEU A 9 -11.32 -0.12 -8.04
C LEU A 9 -11.25 -1.64 -8.06
N ARG A 10 -12.14 -2.31 -8.78
CA ARG A 10 -12.11 -3.77 -8.92
C ARG A 10 -10.83 -4.26 -9.58
N HIS A 11 -10.38 -3.56 -10.61
CA HIS A 11 -9.13 -3.89 -11.29
C HIS A 11 -7.94 -3.75 -10.33
N ALA A 12 -7.90 -2.70 -9.53
CA ALA A 12 -6.86 -2.49 -8.54
C ALA A 12 -6.87 -3.60 -7.47
N ILE A 13 -8.06 -3.99 -7.00
CA ILE A 13 -8.21 -5.10 -6.05
C ILE A 13 -7.61 -6.38 -6.64
N ASP A 14 -7.92 -6.67 -7.91
CA ASP A 14 -7.40 -7.86 -8.58
C ASP A 14 -5.88 -7.80 -8.72
N VAL A 15 -5.34 -6.68 -9.19
CA VAL A 15 -3.89 -6.53 -9.41
C VAL A 15 -3.12 -6.74 -8.10
N ILE A 16 -3.55 -6.09 -7.04
CA ILE A 16 -2.85 -6.18 -5.76
C ILE A 16 -3.14 -7.50 -5.06
N GLY A 17 -4.41 -7.92 -5.04
CA GLY A 17 -4.82 -9.13 -4.34
C GLY A 17 -4.27 -10.42 -4.93
N ARG A 18 -3.91 -10.41 -6.21
CA ARG A 18 -3.34 -11.59 -6.91
C ARG A 18 -1.82 -11.54 -7.03
N THR A 19 -1.17 -10.59 -6.40
CA THR A 19 0.29 -10.53 -6.42
C THR A 19 0.87 -11.76 -5.75
N GLU A 20 1.71 -12.50 -6.46
CA GLU A 20 2.29 -13.75 -5.97
C GLU A 20 3.14 -13.51 -4.73
N GLY A 21 2.99 -14.38 -3.73
CA GLY A 21 3.75 -14.30 -2.48
C GLY A 21 3.27 -13.23 -1.50
N ILE A 22 2.19 -12.52 -1.84
CA ILE A 22 1.61 -11.46 -1.02
C ILE A 22 0.24 -11.92 -0.52
N GLN A 23 -0.02 -11.71 0.77
CA GLN A 23 -1.34 -11.92 1.35
C GLN A 23 -1.79 -10.67 2.09
N MET A 24 -3.06 -10.32 1.93
CA MET A 24 -3.68 -9.18 2.61
C MET A 24 -5.15 -9.51 2.84
N ASP A 25 -5.64 -9.16 4.01
CA ASP A 25 -7.07 -9.27 4.31
C ASP A 25 -7.89 -8.49 3.27
N VAL A 26 -8.90 -9.13 2.70
CA VAL A 26 -9.67 -8.57 1.59
C VAL A 26 -10.38 -7.27 1.98
N ASP A 27 -10.98 -7.24 3.16
CA ASP A 27 -11.69 -6.05 3.62
C ASP A 27 -10.74 -4.89 3.84
N SER A 28 -9.54 -5.16 4.36
CA SER A 28 -8.49 -4.16 4.53
C SER A 28 -7.99 -3.64 3.19
N LEU A 29 -7.83 -4.53 2.21
CA LEU A 29 -7.42 -4.17 0.85
C LEU A 29 -8.44 -3.22 0.20
N ILE A 30 -9.71 -3.56 0.27
CA ILE A 30 -10.80 -2.75 -0.28
C ILE A 30 -10.83 -1.38 0.40
N ASP A 31 -10.74 -1.35 1.73
CA ASP A 31 -10.73 -0.12 2.50
C ASP A 31 -9.58 0.79 2.11
N ASP A 32 -8.37 0.23 2.02
CA ASP A 32 -7.18 1.00 1.67
C ASP A 32 -7.24 1.55 0.24
N LEU A 33 -7.76 0.77 -0.71
CA LEU A 33 -7.92 1.24 -2.09
C LEU A 33 -8.98 2.32 -2.20
N PHE A 34 -10.07 2.19 -1.44
CA PHE A 34 -11.11 3.22 -1.39
C PHE A 34 -10.54 4.54 -0.87
N ILE A 35 -9.81 4.49 0.24
CA ILE A 35 -9.15 5.67 0.81
C ILE A 35 -8.16 6.26 -0.18
N LEU A 36 -7.37 5.40 -0.84
CA LEU A 36 -6.40 5.82 -1.85
C LEU A 36 -7.07 6.59 -2.98
N SER A 37 -8.24 6.13 -3.44
CA SER A 37 -8.99 6.77 -4.52
C SER A 37 -9.48 8.17 -4.17
N ASN A 38 -9.64 8.47 -2.90
CA ASN A 38 -10.03 9.81 -2.44
C ASN A 38 -8.85 10.78 -2.40
N ILE A 39 -7.64 10.27 -2.30
CA ILE A 39 -6.40 11.07 -2.25
C ILE A 39 -5.81 11.23 -3.65
N TYR A 40 -5.71 10.12 -4.38
CA TYR A 40 -5.28 10.09 -5.78
C TYR A 40 -6.54 10.02 -6.64
N SER A 41 -7.22 11.15 -6.76
CA SER A 41 -8.62 11.21 -7.19
C SER A 41 -8.82 11.33 -8.70
N THR A 42 -7.75 11.45 -9.48
CA THR A 42 -7.85 11.36 -10.95
C THR A 42 -7.49 9.95 -11.39
N GLU A 43 -8.01 9.55 -12.56
CA GLU A 43 -7.66 8.23 -13.12
C GLU A 43 -6.16 8.05 -13.23
N GLN A 44 -5.46 9.06 -13.75
CA GLN A 44 -4.02 8.99 -13.95
C GLN A 44 -3.27 8.84 -12.63
N THR A 45 -3.57 9.67 -11.63
CA THR A 45 -2.87 9.61 -10.34
C THR A 45 -3.18 8.31 -9.58
N PHE A 46 -4.40 7.84 -9.68
CA PHE A 46 -4.79 6.57 -9.05
C PHE A 46 -4.06 5.38 -9.69
N ILE A 47 -4.04 5.32 -11.02
CA ILE A 47 -3.35 4.25 -11.75
C ILE A 47 -1.86 4.24 -11.39
N LEU A 48 -1.22 5.42 -11.37
CA LEU A 48 0.19 5.52 -10.99
C LEU A 48 0.43 5.01 -9.57
N ALA A 49 -0.41 5.41 -8.62
CA ALA A 49 -0.30 4.96 -7.23
C ALA A 49 -0.45 3.45 -7.13
N VAL A 50 -1.47 2.87 -7.75
CA VAL A 50 -1.71 1.42 -7.74
C VAL A 50 -0.55 0.67 -8.36
N ASN A 51 -0.03 1.14 -9.50
CA ASN A 51 1.10 0.51 -10.17
C ASN A 51 2.36 0.52 -9.31
N GLN A 52 2.61 1.62 -8.60
CA GLN A 52 3.77 1.70 -7.72
C GLN A 52 3.61 0.83 -6.47
N ILE A 53 2.40 0.72 -5.94
CA ILE A 53 2.12 -0.21 -4.84
C ILE A 53 2.38 -1.65 -5.30
N HIS A 54 1.86 -2.02 -6.45
CA HIS A 54 2.06 -3.36 -7.03
C HIS A 54 3.54 -3.66 -7.25
N HIS A 55 4.27 -2.73 -7.87
CA HIS A 55 5.71 -2.86 -8.10
C HIS A 55 6.47 -3.01 -6.79
N SER A 56 6.13 -2.21 -5.79
CA SER A 56 6.77 -2.25 -4.47
C SER A 56 6.49 -3.56 -3.74
N LEU A 57 5.28 -4.10 -3.85
CA LEU A 57 4.95 -5.40 -3.27
C LEU A 57 5.80 -6.52 -3.89
N LYS A 58 5.99 -6.49 -5.21
CA LYS A 58 6.86 -7.44 -5.89
C LYS A 58 8.31 -7.31 -5.43
N GLN A 59 8.78 -6.09 -5.24
CA GLN A 59 10.13 -5.82 -4.75
C GLN A 59 10.31 -6.31 -3.31
N ILE A 60 9.34 -6.06 -2.44
CA ILE A 60 9.34 -6.55 -1.05
C ILE A 60 9.40 -8.07 -1.02
N GLU A 61 8.57 -8.73 -1.83
CA GLU A 61 8.53 -10.20 -1.90
C GLU A 61 9.87 -10.77 -2.32
N LYS A 62 10.54 -10.11 -3.25
CA LYS A 62 11.83 -10.55 -3.78
C LYS A 62 12.99 -10.32 -2.79
N THR A 63 13.02 -9.18 -2.12
CA THR A 63 14.15 -8.77 -1.26
C THR A 63 13.91 -8.96 0.23
N ARG A 64 12.68 -8.91 0.66
CA ARG A 64 12.14 -9.21 1.99
C ARG A 64 12.56 -8.29 3.15
N THR A 65 13.77 -7.76 3.17
CA THR A 65 14.31 -7.02 4.32
C THR A 65 14.83 -5.64 3.98
N ILE A 66 14.16 -4.90 3.09
CA ILE A 66 14.65 -3.62 2.57
C ILE A 66 14.19 -2.38 3.32
N CYS A 67 13.48 -2.51 4.43
CA CYS A 67 12.83 -1.35 5.05
C CYS A 67 12.93 -1.32 6.56
N THR A 68 12.44 -0.20 7.11
CA THR A 68 12.56 0.11 8.53
C THR A 68 11.58 -0.72 9.35
N GLU A 69 12.08 -1.33 10.42
CA GLU A 69 11.26 -2.02 11.41
C GLU A 69 10.49 -1.01 12.26
N LEU A 70 9.24 -1.31 12.56
CA LEU A 70 8.39 -0.47 13.39
C LEU A 70 8.46 -0.87 14.87
N PHE A 71 7.94 0.00 15.73
CA PHE A 71 7.99 -0.16 17.18
C PHE A 71 6.60 -0.35 17.79
N GLY A 72 6.56 -0.70 19.07
CA GLY A 72 5.33 -0.86 19.83
C GLY A 72 4.49 -2.02 19.32
N ASN A 73 3.19 -1.81 19.12
CA ASN A 73 2.27 -2.84 18.67
C ASN A 73 2.58 -3.35 17.26
N LEU A 74 3.43 -2.65 16.53
CA LEU A 74 3.87 -3.03 15.20
C LEU A 74 5.33 -3.46 15.17
N SER A 75 5.89 -3.90 16.29
CA SER A 75 7.33 -4.17 16.43
C SER A 75 7.87 -5.24 15.51
N ASN A 76 7.05 -6.17 15.02
CA ASN A 76 7.48 -7.21 14.08
C ASN A 76 7.11 -6.87 12.63
N TRP A 77 6.62 -5.67 12.40
CA TRP A 77 6.19 -5.20 11.09
C TRP A 77 7.21 -4.21 10.55
N ARG A 78 7.25 -4.08 9.23
CA ARG A 78 8.13 -3.15 8.53
C ARG A 78 7.32 -2.16 7.72
N SER A 79 7.89 -0.98 7.49
CA SER A 79 7.26 0.06 6.68
C SER A 79 8.18 0.39 5.50
N PHE A 80 7.68 0.18 4.30
CA PHE A 80 8.36 0.54 3.06
C PHE A 80 7.78 1.83 2.50
N HIS A 81 8.62 2.84 2.32
CA HIS A 81 8.22 4.15 1.79
C HIS A 81 8.67 4.28 0.35
N PHE A 82 7.81 4.81 -0.50
CA PHE A 82 8.09 4.97 -1.93
C PHE A 82 7.24 6.09 -2.52
N GLN A 83 7.54 6.48 -3.76
CA GLN A 83 6.81 7.53 -4.46
C GLN A 83 5.74 6.92 -5.36
N SER A 84 4.53 7.51 -5.36
CA SER A 84 3.48 7.15 -6.32
C SER A 84 3.88 7.56 -7.74
N ARG A 85 4.66 8.63 -7.83
CA ARG A 85 5.20 9.16 -9.07
C ARG A 85 6.65 9.51 -8.82
N ARG A 86 7.54 9.02 -9.68
CA ARG A 86 8.98 9.24 -9.50
C ARG A 86 9.33 10.71 -9.79
N VAL A 87 9.71 11.45 -8.76
CA VAL A 87 10.14 12.83 -8.85
C VAL A 87 11.41 13.01 -8.04
N ASN A 88 12.46 13.55 -8.68
CA ASN A 88 13.75 13.78 -8.03
C ASN A 88 13.61 14.74 -6.85
N LYS A 89 14.31 14.45 -5.76
CA LYS A 89 14.41 15.29 -4.57
C LYS A 89 13.10 15.47 -3.80
N GLN A 90 12.06 14.73 -4.12
CA GLN A 90 10.83 14.74 -3.34
C GLN A 90 10.79 13.54 -2.40
N SER A 91 10.12 13.74 -1.26
CA SER A 91 9.89 12.68 -0.29
C SER A 91 8.94 11.62 -0.86
N ALA A 92 9.05 10.39 -0.38
CA ALA A 92 8.08 9.36 -0.67
C ALA A 92 6.71 9.78 -0.12
N ASP A 93 5.65 9.55 -0.88
CA ASP A 93 4.28 9.88 -0.48
C ASP A 93 3.45 8.66 -0.10
N LEU A 94 3.92 7.45 -0.40
CA LEU A 94 3.23 6.20 -0.10
C LEU A 94 4.02 5.34 0.88
N ARG A 95 3.31 4.45 1.55
CA ARG A 95 3.90 3.43 2.43
C ARG A 95 3.13 2.13 2.35
N ILE A 96 3.83 1.03 2.60
CA ILE A 96 3.25 -0.30 2.82
C ILE A 96 3.75 -0.81 4.15
N VAL A 97 2.84 -1.28 5.00
CA VAL A 97 3.18 -1.94 6.27
C VAL A 97 3.01 -3.44 6.08
N TYR A 98 4.08 -4.19 6.31
CA TYR A 98 4.09 -5.62 6.03
C TYR A 98 4.95 -6.38 7.04
N GLN A 99 4.78 -7.70 7.03
CA GLN A 99 5.58 -8.64 7.80
C GLN A 99 6.02 -9.78 6.88
N ASP A 100 7.28 -10.15 6.96
CA ASP A 100 7.79 -11.35 6.30
C ASP A 100 7.54 -12.53 7.23
N THR A 101 6.63 -13.43 6.83
CA THR A 101 6.31 -14.62 7.63
C THR A 101 7.23 -15.80 7.34
N GLY A 102 8.12 -15.66 6.37
CA GLY A 102 8.95 -16.75 5.86
C GLY A 102 8.35 -17.41 4.63
N ASP A 103 7.06 -17.72 4.67
CA ASP A 103 6.35 -18.36 3.55
C ASP A 103 5.76 -17.34 2.58
N PHE A 104 5.34 -16.18 3.09
CA PHE A 104 4.74 -15.13 2.28
C PHE A 104 4.95 -13.77 2.97
N ILE A 105 4.61 -12.72 2.26
CA ILE A 105 4.57 -11.36 2.81
C ILE A 105 3.13 -11.06 3.23
N GLN A 106 2.93 -10.82 4.51
CA GLN A 106 1.63 -10.40 5.04
C GLN A 106 1.55 -8.89 5.02
N VAL A 107 0.67 -8.34 4.20
CA VAL A 107 0.44 -6.89 4.15
C VAL A 107 -0.64 -6.53 5.17
N ARG A 108 -0.34 -5.57 6.03
CA ARG A 108 -1.31 -5.08 7.01
C ARG A 108 -2.06 -3.86 6.48
N GLY A 109 -1.41 -3.05 5.67
CA GLY A 109 -2.03 -1.90 5.05
C GLY A 109 -1.08 -1.09 4.19
N PHE A 110 -1.64 -0.22 3.38
CA PHE A 110 -0.88 0.71 2.56
C PHE A 110 -1.68 2.00 2.35
N GLY A 111 -1.00 3.04 1.95
CA GLY A 111 -1.64 4.30 1.64
C GLY A 111 -0.67 5.47 1.64
N ASN A 112 -1.23 6.68 1.61
CA ASN A 112 -0.46 7.90 1.68
C ASN A 112 0.16 8.06 3.08
N ARG A 113 1.38 8.58 3.15
CA ARG A 113 2.11 8.71 4.42
C ARG A 113 1.49 9.73 5.37
N HIS A 114 0.78 10.71 4.84
CA HIS A 114 0.30 11.86 5.63
C HIS A 114 -1.22 11.97 5.68
N LEU A 115 -1.91 11.37 4.72
CA LEU A 115 -3.37 11.48 4.60
C LEU A 115 -4.01 10.09 4.48
N PRO A 116 -5.07 9.81 5.22
CA PRO A 116 -5.52 10.57 6.39
C PRO A 116 -4.53 10.46 7.55
N HIS A 117 -4.57 11.40 8.48
CA HIS A 117 -3.63 11.46 9.62
C HIS A 117 -3.63 10.23 10.50
N ASP A 118 -4.69 9.45 10.46
CA ASP A 118 -4.90 8.28 11.31
C ASP A 118 -4.40 6.97 10.68
N PHE A 119 -3.49 7.03 9.72
CA PHE A 119 -2.99 5.84 9.04
C PHE A 119 -2.59 4.73 10.03
N TYR A 120 -1.71 5.02 10.97
CA TYR A 120 -1.26 4.01 11.92
C TYR A 120 -2.36 3.57 12.90
N LYS A 121 -3.23 4.48 13.29
CA LYS A 121 -4.39 4.12 14.11
C LYS A 121 -5.28 3.11 13.39
N ARG A 122 -5.51 3.33 12.09
CA ARG A 122 -6.26 2.40 11.25
C ARG A 122 -5.57 1.04 11.17
N ILE A 123 -4.25 1.05 10.97
CA ILE A 123 -3.45 -0.17 10.86
C ILE A 123 -3.42 -0.96 12.17
N TYR A 124 -3.33 -0.29 13.32
CA TYR A 124 -3.35 -0.94 14.63
C TYR A 124 -4.61 -1.76 14.86
N LYS A 125 -5.74 -1.33 14.31
CA LYS A 125 -7.03 -2.00 14.51
C LYS A 125 -7.22 -3.27 13.71
N ARG A 126 -6.35 -3.57 12.82
CA ARG A 126 -6.46 -4.73 11.92
C ARG A 126 -5.92 -6.02 12.50
#